data_70b5089de608df342667e836aa9a143f
#
_entry.id   70b5089de608df342667e836aa9a143f
#
_cell.length_a   1.000
_cell.length_b   1.000
_cell.length_c   1.000
_cell.angle_alpha   90.00
_cell.angle_beta   90.00
_cell.angle_gamma   90.00
#
_symmetry.space_group_name_H-M   'P 1'
#
loop_
_entity.id
_entity.type
_entity.pdbx_description
1 polymer ?
#
loop_
_entity_poly.entity_id
_entity_poly.type
_entity_poly.pdbx_seq_one_letter_code
_entity_poly.pdbx_strand_id
1 'polypeptide(L)' 'MSEYRMDINGDIELGDYSSIYDYISIVNKNDNLTISIDNDETQNIDIVCKMLETSHFIINLNERKNDGKYYIKAHKNNR' A
#
# COMPACT_ATOMS: atom_id res chain seq x y z
N MET A 1 9.36 5.35 -15.51
CA MET A 1 9.22 4.88 -14.12
C MET A 1 8.54 5.95 -13.29
N SER A 2 7.44 5.61 -12.67
CA SER A 2 6.68 6.54 -11.83
C SER A 2 6.60 6.05 -10.40
N GLU A 3 6.47 6.98 -9.49
CA GLU A 3 6.26 6.66 -8.10
C GLU A 3 4.90 7.19 -7.66
N TYR A 4 4.12 6.32 -7.07
CA TYR A 4 2.82 6.67 -6.54
C TYR A 4 2.88 6.59 -5.02
N ARG A 5 2.21 7.52 -4.37
CA ARG A 5 2.18 7.56 -2.93
C ARG A 5 0.76 7.77 -2.44
N MET A 6 0.39 7.03 -1.43
CA MET A 6 -0.90 7.16 -0.77
C MET A 6 -0.70 7.24 0.74
N ASP A 7 -1.30 8.24 1.36
CA ASP A 7 -1.23 8.41 2.81
C ASP A 7 -2.60 8.18 3.41
N ILE A 8 -2.67 7.29 4.39
CA ILE A 8 -3.90 6.99 5.12
C ILE A 8 -3.72 7.48 6.55
N ASN A 9 -4.55 8.42 6.98
CA ASN A 9 -4.51 8.98 8.33
C ASN A 9 -5.66 8.43 9.15
N GLY A 10 -5.33 7.94 10.35
CA GLY A 10 -6.32 7.35 11.24
C GLY A 10 -6.76 5.97 10.79
N ASP A 11 -7.99 5.60 11.12
CA ASP A 11 -8.54 4.29 10.80
C ASP A 11 -8.76 4.14 9.29
N ILE A 12 -8.49 2.94 8.79
CA ILE A 12 -8.75 2.63 7.38
C ILE A 12 -10.25 2.41 7.21
N GLU A 13 -10.86 3.22 6.36
CA GLU A 13 -12.29 3.12 6.08
C GLU A 13 -12.55 2.51 4.71
N LEU A 14 -13.82 2.22 4.43
CA LEU A 14 -14.20 1.60 3.17
C LEU A 14 -13.76 2.41 1.96
N GLY A 15 -13.85 3.74 2.05
CA GLY A 15 -13.38 4.63 0.98
C GLY A 15 -11.88 4.53 0.73
N ASP A 16 -11.09 4.24 1.77
CA ASP A 16 -9.65 4.06 1.63
C ASP A 16 -9.32 2.81 0.83
N TYR A 17 -10.06 1.73 1.05
CA TYR A 17 -9.88 0.51 0.27
C TYR A 17 -10.20 0.73 -1.20
N SER A 18 -11.24 1.50 -1.50
CA SER A 18 -11.57 1.86 -2.88
C SER A 18 -10.46 2.65 -3.52
N SER A 19 -9.86 3.60 -2.79
CA SER A 19 -8.73 4.38 -3.28
C SER A 19 -7.52 3.50 -3.56
N ILE A 20 -7.24 2.52 -2.69
CA ILE A 20 -6.16 1.57 -2.89
C ILE A 20 -6.38 0.78 -4.20
N TYR A 21 -7.59 0.34 -4.45
CA TYR A 21 -7.93 -0.34 -5.71
C TYR A 21 -7.68 0.54 -6.93
N ASP A 22 -8.01 1.84 -6.84
CA ASP A 22 -7.78 2.77 -7.92
C ASP A 22 -6.28 2.90 -8.22
N TYR A 23 -5.45 3.03 -7.19
CA TYR A 23 -4.00 3.07 -7.34
C TYR A 23 -3.47 1.78 -7.95
N ILE A 24 -3.95 0.64 -7.49
CA ILE A 24 -3.55 -0.67 -8.02
C ILE A 24 -3.80 -0.72 -9.53
N SER A 25 -4.90 -0.13 -9.98
CA SER A 25 -5.28 -0.16 -11.40
C SER A 25 -4.40 0.70 -12.29
N ILE A 26 -3.86 1.80 -11.77
CA ILE A 26 -3.07 2.74 -12.57
C ILE A 26 -1.56 2.48 -12.48
N VAL A 27 -1.09 1.78 -11.47
CA VAL A 27 0.34 1.47 -11.31
C VAL A 27 0.75 0.43 -12.33
N ASN A 28 1.79 0.74 -13.10
CA ASN A 28 2.34 -0.17 -14.10
C ASN A 28 3.50 -0.97 -13.53
N LYS A 29 3.94 -1.98 -14.28
CA LYS A 29 4.98 -2.91 -13.81
C LYS A 29 6.33 -2.25 -13.52
N ASN A 30 6.59 -1.07 -14.06
CA ASN A 30 7.84 -0.34 -13.80
C ASN A 30 7.68 0.76 -12.75
N ASP A 31 6.53 0.85 -12.13
CA ASP A 31 6.23 1.88 -11.15
C ASP A 31 6.31 1.33 -9.74
N ASN A 32 6.55 2.23 -8.80
CA ASN A 32 6.55 1.89 -7.38
C ASN A 32 5.36 2.53 -6.69
N LEU A 33 4.83 1.83 -5.69
CA LEU A 33 3.73 2.32 -4.87
C LEU A 33 4.18 2.33 -3.42
N THR A 34 4.00 3.46 -2.74
CA THR A 34 4.25 3.58 -1.31
C THR A 34 2.94 3.94 -0.62
N ILE A 35 2.56 3.17 0.38
CA ILE A 35 1.40 3.45 1.21
C ILE A 35 1.88 3.71 2.63
N SER A 36 1.54 4.87 3.18
CA SER A 36 1.81 5.18 4.57
C SER A 36 0.52 5.11 5.36
N ILE A 37 0.55 4.46 6.50
CA ILE A 37 -0.63 4.23 7.34
C ILE A 37 -0.33 4.75 8.74
N ASP A 38 -1.10 5.73 9.18
CA ASP A 38 -1.00 6.32 10.52
C ASP A 38 -2.01 5.63 11.44
N ASN A 39 -1.79 4.34 11.68
CA ASN A 39 -2.70 3.51 12.47
C ASN A 39 -1.92 2.33 13.04
N ASP A 40 -2.24 1.95 14.28
CA ASP A 40 -1.56 0.87 14.98
C ASP A 40 -2.18 -0.50 14.77
N GLU A 41 -3.31 -0.59 14.10
CA GLU A 41 -4.02 -1.86 13.97
C GLU A 41 -3.39 -2.75 12.89
N THR A 42 -2.69 -3.78 13.33
CA THR A 42 -2.02 -4.74 12.46
C THR A 42 -2.99 -5.41 11.48
N GLN A 43 -4.22 -5.64 11.93
CA GLN A 43 -5.24 -6.29 11.12
C GLN A 43 -5.51 -5.51 9.82
N ASN A 44 -5.59 -4.18 9.90
CA ASN A 44 -5.81 -3.34 8.74
C ASN A 44 -4.62 -3.38 7.78
N ILE A 45 -3.42 -3.43 8.35
CA ILE A 45 -2.19 -3.53 7.56
C ILE A 45 -2.15 -4.85 6.78
N ASP A 46 -2.54 -5.95 7.43
CA ASP A 46 -2.58 -7.26 6.78
C ASP A 46 -3.56 -7.29 5.60
N ILE A 47 -4.70 -6.62 5.74
CA ILE A 47 -5.68 -6.55 4.66
C ILE A 47 -5.11 -5.81 3.45
N VAL A 48 -4.43 -4.68 3.69
CA VAL A 48 -3.81 -3.91 2.61
C VAL A 48 -2.73 -4.74 1.92
N CYS A 49 -1.89 -5.43 2.68
CA CYS A 49 -0.87 -6.30 2.12
C CYS A 49 -1.47 -7.40 1.25
N LYS A 50 -2.56 -8.00 1.71
CA LYS A 50 -3.24 -9.03 0.94
C LYS A 50 -3.85 -8.49 -0.35
N MET A 51 -4.40 -7.29 -0.32
CA MET A 51 -4.92 -6.65 -1.52
C MET A 51 -3.83 -6.49 -2.57
N LEU A 52 -2.64 -6.04 -2.14
CA LEU A 52 -1.51 -5.87 -3.04
C LEU A 52 -1.03 -7.20 -3.61
N GLU A 53 -0.88 -8.21 -2.76
CA GLU A 53 -0.42 -9.52 -3.19
C GLU A 53 -1.40 -10.18 -4.17
N THR A 54 -2.70 -10.06 -3.89
CA THR A 54 -3.74 -10.60 -4.77
C THR A 54 -3.75 -9.91 -6.12
N SER A 55 -3.30 -8.67 -6.19
CA SER A 55 -3.21 -7.89 -7.41
C SER A 55 -1.85 -8.00 -8.10
N HIS A 56 -1.07 -9.00 -7.72
CA HIS A 56 0.26 -9.31 -8.31
C HIS A 56 1.33 -8.27 -8.01
N PHE A 57 1.24 -7.62 -6.86
CA PHE A 57 2.31 -6.76 -6.36
C PHE A 57 3.28 -7.55 -5.50
N ILE A 58 4.53 -7.17 -5.56
CA ILE A 58 5.58 -7.68 -4.69
C ILE A 58 5.86 -6.61 -3.64
N ILE A 59 5.76 -6.97 -2.37
CA ILE A 59 6.00 -6.03 -1.27
C ILE A 59 7.49 -6.02 -0.97
N ASN A 60 8.12 -4.86 -1.16
CA ASN A 60 9.55 -4.68 -0.95
C ASN A 60 9.88 -4.27 0.48
N LEU A 61 8.99 -3.50 1.10
CA LEU A 61 9.18 -2.98 2.45
C LEU A 61 7.84 -3.01 3.17
N ASN A 62 7.89 -3.37 4.45
CA ASN A 62 6.70 -3.56 5.25
C ASN A 62 7.13 -3.36 6.70
N GLU A 63 7.20 -2.11 7.15
CA GLU A 63 7.71 -1.81 8.49
C GLU A 63 7.18 -0.50 9.06
N ARG A 64 7.23 -0.40 10.40
CA ARG A 64 6.91 0.83 11.12
C ARG A 64 8.17 1.68 11.25
N LYS A 65 8.04 2.96 10.95
CA LYS A 65 9.14 3.91 11.04
C LYS A 65 9.11 4.69 12.37
N ASN A 66 10.17 5.45 12.60
CA ASN A 66 10.32 6.23 13.84
C ASN A 66 9.28 7.34 13.99
N ASP A 67 8.66 7.77 12.90
CA ASP A 67 7.61 8.78 12.93
C ASP A 67 6.25 8.22 13.39
N GLY A 68 6.19 6.93 13.73
CA GLY A 68 4.98 6.26 14.18
C GLY A 68 4.09 5.75 13.07
N LYS A 69 4.45 5.99 11.82
CA LYS A 69 3.67 5.53 10.67
C LYS A 69 4.21 4.20 10.15
N TYR A 70 3.30 3.42 9.60
CA TYR A 70 3.64 2.15 8.96
C TYR A 70 3.75 2.37 7.46
N TYR A 71 4.82 1.87 6.87
CA TYR A 71 5.09 2.06 5.44
C TYR A 71 5.09 0.74 4.70
N ILE A 72 4.40 0.70 3.57
CA ILE A 72 4.39 -0.44 2.67
C ILE A 72 4.89 0.05 1.31
N LYS A 73 5.97 -0.52 0.83
CA LYS A 73 6.49 -0.24 -0.51
C LYS A 73 6.33 -1.48 -1.36
N ALA A 74 5.78 -1.31 -2.53
CA ALA A 74 5.52 -2.42 -3.43
C ALA A 74 5.72 -2.01 -4.88
N HIS A 75 5.96 -2.99 -5.72
CA HIS A 75 5.99 -2.79 -7.17
C HIS A 75 5.21 -3.91 -7.83
N LYS A 76 4.70 -3.64 -9.03
CA LYS A 76 3.90 -4.63 -9.73
C LYS A 76 4.80 -5.69 -10.35
N ASN A 77 4.39 -6.95 -10.21
CA ASN A 77 5.10 -8.06 -10.82
C ASN A 77 5.00 -7.99 -12.34
N ASN A 78 6.08 -8.34 -13.03
CA ASN A 78 6.18 -8.27 -14.50
C ASN A 78 5.43 -9.39 -15.23
N ARG A 79 4.66 -10.17 -14.55
CA ARG A 79 3.93 -11.26 -15.18
C ARG A 79 2.50 -10.93 -15.49
#